data_54686bc89156e35dcd4c405ca3d8f092
#
_entry.id   54686bc89156e35dcd4c405ca3d8f092
#
_cell.length_a   1.000
_cell.length_b   1.000
_cell.length_c   1.000
_cell.angle_alpha   90.00
_cell.angle_beta   90.00
_cell.angle_gamma   90.00
#
_symmetry.space_group_name_H-M   'P 1'
#
loop_
_entity.id
_entity.type
_entity.pdbx_description
1 polymer ?
#
loop_
_entity_poly.entity_id
_entity_poly.type
_entity_poly.pdbx_seq_one_letter_code
_entity_poly.pdbx_strand_id
1 'polypeptide(L)'
;MIFEHCNYLGDLELNKKETKGIRLYNLPNGDWVPSITSVTSFYNRQIFADWRKRVGVEEANRITKKATTRGTDFHAATELYMLNKEINWDDFRPLTKFMFHHAKPYLDKINNVHAIERTLYSEYLGLAGRVDCIAEYEGELAVIDFKTSEKIKPEKWLENYFVQEMFYASAYYELTGISVKKLITIMVTPGGEVKVFDKRNKDDYIKLLVRYIKEFVHHNTGSEDGE
;
A
#
# COMPACT_ATOMS: atom_id res chain seq x y z
N MET A 1 -2.15 -8.45 22.99
CA MET A 1 -1.62 -7.08 22.92
C MET A 1 -2.81 -6.17 22.65
N ILE A 2 -2.84 -4.96 23.18
CA ILE A 2 -3.83 -3.93 22.87
C ILE A 2 -3.04 -2.78 22.26
N PHE A 3 -3.43 -2.32 21.08
CA PHE A 3 -2.81 -1.19 20.39
C PHE A 3 -3.45 0.12 20.86
N GLU A 4 -2.63 1.11 21.14
CA GLU A 4 -3.10 2.47 21.36
C GLU A 4 -3.37 3.16 20.05
N HIS A 5 -4.43 3.98 19.99
CA HIS A 5 -4.85 4.68 18.76
C HIS A 5 -4.84 6.20 18.98
N CYS A 6 -4.31 6.92 17.99
CA CYS A 6 -4.29 8.38 17.95
C CYS A 6 -5.10 8.85 16.72
N ASN A 7 -6.03 9.78 16.91
CA ASN A 7 -6.83 10.31 15.79
C ASN A 7 -6.36 11.71 15.36
N TYR A 8 -5.31 11.75 14.53
CA TYR A 8 -4.79 13.01 13.95
C TYR A 8 -5.45 13.40 12.62
N LEU A 9 -6.15 12.46 11.96
CA LEU A 9 -6.72 12.65 10.62
C LEU A 9 -8.20 13.01 10.64
N GLY A 10 -8.88 12.90 11.81
CA GLY A 10 -10.33 13.05 11.89
C GLY A 10 -11.07 12.02 11.02
N ASP A 11 -12.28 12.34 10.60
CA ASP A 11 -13.09 11.49 9.71
C ASP A 11 -12.93 11.99 8.27
N LEU A 12 -11.91 11.44 7.58
CA LEU A 12 -11.65 11.75 6.19
C LEU A 12 -12.13 10.58 5.31
N GLU A 13 -13.18 10.83 4.54
CA GLU A 13 -13.64 9.93 3.49
C GLU A 13 -13.66 10.67 2.15
N LEU A 14 -13.14 10.03 1.09
CA LEU A 14 -13.13 10.58 -0.25
C LEU A 14 -13.98 9.72 -1.18
N ASN A 15 -14.80 10.37 -1.99
CA ASN A 15 -15.49 9.70 -3.09
C ASN A 15 -14.47 9.16 -4.09
N LYS A 16 -14.75 7.99 -4.65
CA LYS A 16 -13.88 7.33 -5.62
C LYS A 16 -14.67 6.85 -6.83
N LYS A 17 -14.02 6.88 -7.99
CA LYS A 17 -14.51 6.29 -9.23
C LYS A 17 -13.38 5.60 -9.97
N GLU A 18 -13.72 4.76 -10.93
CA GLU A 18 -12.75 4.16 -11.84
C GLU A 18 -13.06 4.57 -13.27
N THR A 19 -12.06 5.04 -13.99
CA THR A 19 -12.18 5.48 -15.39
C THR A 19 -10.98 4.94 -16.15
N LYS A 20 -11.22 4.19 -17.25
CA LYS A 20 -10.17 3.57 -18.07
C LYS A 20 -9.12 2.78 -17.27
N GLY A 21 -9.56 2.07 -16.20
CA GLY A 21 -8.66 1.29 -15.33
C GLY A 21 -7.83 2.14 -14.34
N ILE A 22 -8.07 3.45 -14.27
CA ILE A 22 -7.45 4.36 -13.31
C ILE A 22 -8.45 4.64 -12.20
N ARG A 23 -8.04 4.38 -10.95
CA ARG A 23 -8.84 4.77 -9.77
C ARG A 23 -8.58 6.25 -9.48
N LEU A 24 -9.66 7.00 -9.38
CA LEU A 24 -9.64 8.43 -9.06
C LEU A 24 -10.34 8.67 -7.71
N TYR A 25 -9.85 9.67 -6.99
CA TYR A 25 -10.43 10.18 -5.74
C TYR A 25 -10.82 11.64 -5.90
N ASN A 26 -11.98 12.02 -5.35
CA ASN A 26 -12.41 13.40 -5.31
C ASN A 26 -11.89 14.07 -4.04
N LEU A 27 -11.04 15.08 -4.20
CA LEU A 27 -10.48 15.84 -3.09
C LEU A 27 -11.48 16.86 -2.52
N PRO A 28 -11.27 17.37 -1.31
CA PRO A 28 -12.14 18.41 -0.72
C PRO A 28 -12.26 19.70 -1.54
N ASN A 29 -11.24 20.03 -2.32
CA ASN A 29 -11.25 21.17 -3.25
C ASN A 29 -12.05 20.92 -4.54
N GLY A 30 -12.60 19.69 -4.73
CA GLY A 30 -13.37 19.28 -5.90
C GLY A 30 -12.57 18.60 -7.00
N ASP A 31 -11.25 18.57 -6.94
CA ASP A 31 -10.39 17.95 -7.93
C ASP A 31 -10.48 16.42 -7.89
N TRP A 32 -10.40 15.78 -9.06
CA TRP A 32 -10.26 14.34 -9.20
C TRP A 32 -8.81 13.97 -9.47
N VAL A 33 -8.19 13.27 -8.53
CA VAL A 33 -6.79 12.86 -8.62
C VAL A 33 -6.63 11.35 -8.70
N PRO A 34 -5.61 10.83 -9.40
CA PRO A 34 -5.36 9.40 -9.48
C PRO A 34 -4.90 8.82 -8.15
N SER A 35 -5.11 7.50 -7.98
CA SER A 35 -4.52 6.79 -6.85
C SER A 35 -3.04 6.55 -7.05
N ILE A 36 -2.26 6.58 -5.96
CA ILE A 36 -0.84 6.17 -5.97
C ILE A 36 -0.67 4.76 -6.55
N THR A 37 -1.60 3.84 -6.28
CA THR A 37 -1.54 2.49 -6.83
C THR A 37 -1.74 2.46 -8.34
N SER A 38 -2.51 3.38 -8.93
CA SER A 38 -2.60 3.52 -10.40
C SER A 38 -1.27 4.00 -10.98
N VAL A 39 -0.60 4.94 -10.32
CA VAL A 39 0.71 5.45 -10.73
C VAL A 39 1.79 4.36 -10.66
N THR A 40 1.90 3.65 -9.54
CA THR A 40 2.91 2.57 -9.38
C THR A 40 2.63 1.37 -10.29
N SER A 41 1.35 1.03 -10.53
CA SER A 41 0.97 -0.04 -11.45
C SER A 41 1.31 0.29 -12.91
N PHE A 42 1.23 1.57 -13.29
CA PHE A 42 1.63 2.02 -14.61
C PHE A 42 3.09 1.66 -14.93
N TYR A 43 4.00 1.79 -13.97
CA TYR A 43 5.41 1.41 -14.12
C TYR A 43 5.61 -0.08 -14.34
N ASN A 44 4.79 -0.90 -13.71
CA ASN A 44 4.88 -2.36 -13.81
C ASN A 44 4.11 -2.93 -15.00
N ARG A 45 3.37 -2.11 -15.76
CA ARG A 45 2.44 -2.59 -16.80
C ARG A 45 3.12 -3.44 -17.87
N GLN A 46 4.31 -3.04 -18.32
CA GLN A 46 5.04 -3.78 -19.33
C GLN A 46 5.57 -5.11 -18.81
N ILE A 47 6.20 -5.09 -17.63
CA ILE A 47 6.70 -6.32 -16.96
C ILE A 47 5.54 -7.30 -16.74
N PHE A 48 4.39 -6.80 -16.32
CA PHE A 48 3.20 -7.62 -16.10
C PHE A 48 2.62 -8.18 -17.42
N ALA A 49 2.60 -7.36 -18.47
CA ALA A 49 2.15 -7.79 -19.80
C ALA A 49 3.07 -8.89 -20.38
N ASP A 50 4.38 -8.74 -20.27
CA ASP A 50 5.36 -9.71 -20.73
C ASP A 50 5.31 -11.03 -19.92
N TRP A 51 5.10 -10.91 -18.59
CA TRP A 51 4.86 -12.08 -17.75
C TRP A 51 3.58 -12.81 -18.17
N ARG A 52 2.46 -12.11 -18.43
CA ARG A 52 1.21 -12.73 -18.89
C ARG A 52 1.35 -13.42 -20.23
N LYS A 53 2.11 -12.84 -21.17
CA LYS A 53 2.41 -13.49 -22.46
C LYS A 53 3.20 -14.79 -22.27
N ARG A 54 4.18 -14.79 -21.34
CA ARG A 54 5.05 -15.95 -21.08
C ARG A 54 4.32 -17.10 -20.40
N VAL A 55 3.47 -16.85 -19.42
CA VAL A 55 2.77 -17.89 -18.64
C VAL A 55 1.43 -18.30 -19.24
N GLY A 56 0.87 -17.50 -20.17
CA GLY A 56 -0.46 -17.68 -20.71
C GLY A 56 -1.56 -16.99 -19.89
N VAL A 57 -2.63 -16.58 -20.57
CA VAL A 57 -3.69 -15.73 -19.98
C VAL A 57 -4.42 -16.44 -18.84
N GLU A 58 -4.80 -17.70 -19.03
CA GLU A 58 -5.55 -18.49 -18.05
C GLU A 58 -4.74 -18.70 -16.76
N GLU A 59 -3.50 -19.13 -16.89
CA GLU A 59 -2.62 -19.36 -15.76
C GLU A 59 -2.27 -18.05 -15.05
N ALA A 60 -2.03 -16.95 -15.78
CA ALA A 60 -1.83 -15.63 -15.21
C ALA A 60 -3.05 -15.18 -14.41
N ASN A 61 -4.27 -15.40 -14.92
CA ASN A 61 -5.50 -15.08 -14.20
C ASN A 61 -5.64 -15.92 -12.91
N ARG A 62 -5.33 -17.21 -12.98
CA ARG A 62 -5.36 -18.11 -11.82
C ARG A 62 -4.38 -17.66 -10.72
N ILE A 63 -3.14 -17.34 -11.11
CA ILE A 63 -2.10 -16.87 -10.19
C ILE A 63 -2.50 -15.52 -9.58
N THR A 64 -2.96 -14.58 -10.40
CA THR A 64 -3.39 -13.25 -9.95
C THR A 64 -4.56 -13.37 -8.97
N LYS A 65 -5.59 -14.16 -9.29
CA LYS A 65 -6.74 -14.38 -8.39
C LYS A 65 -6.30 -14.95 -7.04
N LYS A 66 -5.42 -15.98 -7.06
CA LYS A 66 -4.87 -16.57 -5.82
C LYS A 66 -4.11 -15.54 -4.98
N ALA A 67 -3.27 -14.73 -5.63
CA ALA A 67 -2.48 -13.69 -4.95
C ALA A 67 -3.36 -12.58 -4.37
N THR A 68 -4.33 -12.08 -5.15
CA THR A 68 -5.27 -11.01 -4.70
C THR A 68 -6.09 -11.50 -3.52
N THR A 69 -6.66 -12.70 -3.61
CA THR A 69 -7.48 -13.25 -2.54
C THR A 69 -6.68 -13.45 -1.25
N ARG A 70 -5.45 -13.99 -1.37
CA ARG A 70 -4.54 -14.13 -0.23
C ARG A 70 -4.21 -12.79 0.41
N GLY A 71 -3.92 -11.78 -0.41
CA GLY A 71 -3.63 -10.41 0.06
C GLY A 71 -4.81 -9.81 0.79
N THR A 72 -6.01 -9.84 0.19
CA THR A 72 -7.23 -9.28 0.78
C THR A 72 -7.53 -9.90 2.14
N ASP A 73 -7.47 -11.23 2.27
CA ASP A 73 -7.74 -11.90 3.54
C ASP A 73 -6.69 -11.54 4.61
N PHE A 74 -5.40 -11.45 4.21
CA PHE A 74 -4.34 -11.11 5.14
C PHE A 74 -4.48 -9.68 5.67
N HIS A 75 -4.78 -8.72 4.78
CA HIS A 75 -5.05 -7.33 5.17
C HIS A 75 -6.26 -7.24 6.10
N ALA A 76 -7.37 -7.93 5.79
CA ALA A 76 -8.56 -7.92 6.63
C ALA A 76 -8.30 -8.47 8.04
N ALA A 77 -7.56 -9.59 8.15
CA ALA A 77 -7.18 -10.14 9.47
C ALA A 77 -6.24 -9.20 10.24
N THR A 78 -5.28 -8.58 9.55
CA THR A 78 -4.36 -7.61 10.14
C THR A 78 -5.08 -6.34 10.60
N GLU A 79 -6.02 -5.83 9.80
CA GLU A 79 -6.86 -4.68 10.15
C GLU A 79 -7.67 -4.95 11.43
N LEU A 80 -8.36 -6.09 11.52
CA LEU A 80 -9.11 -6.47 12.72
C LEU A 80 -8.19 -6.51 13.95
N TYR A 81 -7.02 -7.12 13.81
CA TYR A 81 -6.05 -7.21 14.89
C TYR A 81 -5.57 -5.83 15.35
N MET A 82 -5.18 -4.98 14.41
CA MET A 82 -4.69 -3.63 14.71
C MET A 82 -5.79 -2.73 15.28
N LEU A 83 -7.07 -2.97 14.96
CA LEU A 83 -8.23 -2.30 15.54
C LEU A 83 -8.67 -2.87 16.90
N ASN A 84 -7.91 -3.79 17.51
CA ASN A 84 -8.26 -4.49 18.74
C ASN A 84 -9.60 -5.25 18.66
N LYS A 85 -9.99 -5.69 17.49
CA LYS A 85 -11.21 -6.47 17.25
C LYS A 85 -10.91 -7.96 17.32
N GLU A 86 -11.90 -8.74 17.74
CA GLU A 86 -11.80 -10.19 17.69
C GLU A 86 -11.77 -10.67 16.23
N ILE A 87 -10.88 -11.63 15.94
CA ILE A 87 -10.79 -12.28 14.65
C ILE A 87 -11.53 -13.61 14.73
N ASN A 88 -12.69 -13.67 14.08
CA ASN A 88 -13.35 -14.96 13.85
C ASN A 88 -12.64 -15.72 12.72
N TRP A 89 -11.82 -16.71 13.08
CA TRP A 89 -11.02 -17.45 12.12
C TRP A 89 -11.82 -18.34 11.17
N ASP A 90 -13.10 -18.58 11.45
CA ASP A 90 -13.97 -19.34 10.55
C ASP A 90 -14.36 -18.53 9.30
N ASP A 91 -14.20 -17.20 9.35
CA ASP A 91 -14.42 -16.30 8.21
C ASP A 91 -13.20 -16.23 7.27
N PHE A 92 -12.08 -16.83 7.66
CA PHE A 92 -10.82 -16.79 6.92
C PHE A 92 -10.34 -18.16 6.47
N ARG A 93 -9.61 -18.20 5.36
CA ARG A 93 -8.98 -19.44 4.92
C ARG A 93 -7.92 -19.89 5.93
N PRO A 94 -7.70 -21.21 6.08
CA PRO A 94 -6.66 -21.75 6.97
C PRO A 94 -5.27 -21.15 6.70
N LEU A 95 -4.95 -20.89 5.43
CA LEU A 95 -3.70 -20.25 5.03
C LEU A 95 -3.56 -18.84 5.59
N THR A 96 -4.63 -18.05 5.63
CA THR A 96 -4.63 -16.70 6.21
C THR A 96 -4.28 -16.74 7.69
N LYS A 97 -4.93 -17.63 8.43
CA LYS A 97 -4.64 -17.86 9.85
C LYS A 97 -3.18 -18.26 10.07
N PHE A 98 -2.66 -19.19 9.26
CA PHE A 98 -1.27 -19.63 9.31
C PHE A 98 -0.30 -18.47 9.08
N MET A 99 -0.49 -17.71 7.99
CA MET A 99 0.36 -16.57 7.64
C MET A 99 0.31 -15.47 8.72
N PHE A 100 -0.90 -15.18 9.25
CA PHE A 100 -1.09 -14.21 10.32
C PHE A 100 -0.31 -14.59 11.58
N HIS A 101 -0.36 -15.85 12.02
CA HIS A 101 0.38 -16.30 13.22
C HIS A 101 1.89 -16.14 13.05
N HIS A 102 2.43 -16.32 11.84
CA HIS A 102 3.85 -16.10 11.55
C HIS A 102 4.20 -14.61 11.50
N ALA A 103 3.30 -13.76 11.00
CA ALA A 103 3.49 -12.31 10.98
C ALA A 103 3.29 -11.66 12.36
N LYS A 104 2.48 -12.25 13.24
CA LYS A 104 2.08 -11.68 14.54
C LYS A 104 3.25 -11.16 15.39
N PRO A 105 4.39 -11.86 15.56
CA PRO A 105 5.53 -11.33 16.32
C PRO A 105 6.11 -10.01 15.76
N TYR A 106 5.90 -9.75 14.48
CA TYR A 106 6.31 -8.49 13.82
C TYR A 106 5.22 -7.43 13.95
N LEU A 107 3.94 -7.81 13.89
CA LEU A 107 2.81 -6.92 14.14
C LEU A 107 2.79 -6.45 15.60
N ASP A 108 3.20 -7.28 16.55
CA ASP A 108 3.30 -6.95 17.98
C ASP A 108 4.38 -5.88 18.30
N LYS A 109 5.22 -5.52 17.32
CA LYS A 109 6.18 -4.41 17.44
C LYS A 109 5.58 -3.05 17.08
N ILE A 110 4.32 -3.04 16.61
CA ILE A 110 3.56 -1.85 16.26
C ILE A 110 2.84 -1.33 17.52
N ASN A 111 2.80 -0.02 17.70
CA ASN A 111 1.99 0.66 18.72
C ASN A 111 1.67 2.10 18.26
N ASN A 112 0.93 2.86 19.07
CA ASN A 112 0.54 4.24 18.79
C ASN A 112 0.05 4.41 17.35
N VAL A 113 -1.06 3.73 17.02
CA VAL A 113 -1.60 3.65 15.67
C VAL A 113 -2.30 4.97 15.30
N HIS A 114 -1.79 5.66 14.28
CA HIS A 114 -2.34 6.91 13.77
C HIS A 114 -3.35 6.69 12.64
N ALA A 115 -3.17 5.64 11.84
CA ALA A 115 -4.07 5.30 10.75
C ALA A 115 -4.04 3.78 10.48
N ILE A 116 -5.20 3.19 10.22
CA ILE A 116 -5.39 1.84 9.69
C ILE A 116 -6.37 1.94 8.55
N GLU A 117 -5.99 1.42 7.37
CA GLU A 117 -6.85 1.35 6.19
C GLU A 117 -7.54 2.71 5.90
N ARG A 118 -6.80 3.82 6.09
CA ARG A 118 -7.32 5.18 5.93
C ARG A 118 -6.95 5.77 4.58
N THR A 119 -7.88 6.52 4.01
CA THR A 119 -7.61 7.30 2.80
C THR A 119 -6.78 8.53 3.17
N LEU A 120 -5.71 8.77 2.41
CA LEU A 120 -4.89 9.98 2.47
C LEU A 120 -4.81 10.61 1.09
N TYR A 121 -4.58 11.92 1.06
CA TYR A 121 -4.35 12.65 -0.19
C TYR A 121 -3.27 13.72 0.00
N SER A 122 -2.71 14.13 -1.12
CA SER A 122 -1.82 15.28 -1.22
C SER A 122 -2.31 16.16 -2.36
N GLU A 123 -2.71 17.39 -2.06
CA GLU A 123 -3.05 18.38 -3.08
C GLU A 123 -1.80 18.79 -3.85
N TYR A 124 -0.68 18.91 -3.15
CA TYR A 124 0.60 19.27 -3.75
C TYR A 124 1.09 18.23 -4.79
N LEU A 125 0.96 16.94 -4.48
CA LEU A 125 1.37 15.86 -5.39
C LEU A 125 0.27 15.48 -6.39
N GLY A 126 -0.98 15.95 -6.19
CA GLY A 126 -2.13 15.60 -7.03
C GLY A 126 -2.45 14.10 -7.00
N LEU A 127 -2.37 13.48 -5.83
CA LEU A 127 -2.58 12.03 -5.64
C LEU A 127 -3.39 11.74 -4.38
N ALA A 128 -4.03 10.57 -4.37
CA ALA A 128 -4.65 10.01 -3.17
C ALA A 128 -4.41 8.50 -3.08
N GLY A 129 -4.76 7.90 -1.95
CA GLY A 129 -4.66 6.46 -1.77
C GLY A 129 -5.09 6.02 -0.39
N ARG A 130 -5.23 4.71 -0.19
CA ARG A 130 -5.56 4.11 1.10
C ARG A 130 -4.29 3.48 1.67
N VAL A 131 -3.80 4.02 2.79
CA VAL A 131 -2.64 3.49 3.49
C VAL A 131 -3.05 2.29 4.33
N ASP A 132 -2.20 1.27 4.39
CA ASP A 132 -2.45 0.12 5.24
C ASP A 132 -2.34 0.52 6.72
N CYS A 133 -1.21 1.13 7.11
CA CYS A 133 -1.00 1.56 8.48
C CYS A 133 0.00 2.73 8.57
N ILE A 134 -0.28 3.67 9.51
CA ILE A 134 0.68 4.64 10.03
C ILE A 134 0.70 4.46 11.54
N ALA A 135 1.84 4.09 12.08
CA ALA A 135 2.01 3.77 13.49
C ALA A 135 3.47 3.83 13.91
N GLU A 136 3.76 3.78 15.18
CA GLU A 136 5.12 3.50 15.64
C GLU A 136 5.48 2.04 15.42
N TYR A 137 6.61 1.80 14.78
CA TYR A 137 7.24 0.49 14.65
C TYR A 137 8.54 0.51 15.42
N GLU A 138 8.63 -0.30 16.50
CA GLU A 138 9.78 -0.28 17.43
C GLU A 138 10.05 1.14 17.98
N GLY A 139 8.99 1.90 18.31
CA GLY A 139 9.08 3.22 18.94
C GLY A 139 9.36 4.38 17.99
N GLU A 140 9.37 4.18 16.68
CA GLU A 140 9.53 5.24 15.69
C GLU A 140 8.39 5.27 14.68
N LEU A 141 7.81 6.45 14.44
CA LEU A 141 6.68 6.63 13.53
C LEU A 141 7.05 6.20 12.09
N ALA A 142 6.26 5.31 11.54
CA ALA A 142 6.45 4.67 10.24
C ALA A 142 5.17 4.68 9.39
N VAL A 143 5.32 4.70 8.08
CA VAL A 143 4.33 4.12 7.17
C VAL A 143 4.62 2.62 7.10
N ILE A 144 3.62 1.79 7.30
CA ILE A 144 3.74 0.34 7.31
C ILE A 144 2.82 -0.24 6.25
N ASP A 145 3.39 -1.02 5.35
CA ASP A 145 2.70 -1.68 4.25
C ASP A 145 2.76 -3.20 4.43
N PHE A 146 1.61 -3.87 4.42
CA PHE A 146 1.51 -5.30 4.60
C PHE A 146 1.45 -6.00 3.25
N LYS A 147 2.38 -6.91 2.98
CA LYS A 147 2.45 -7.61 1.71
C LYS A 147 2.46 -9.12 1.86
N THR A 148 1.74 -9.79 0.98
CA THR A 148 1.87 -11.23 0.81
C THR A 148 2.56 -11.55 -0.51
N SER A 149 3.47 -12.51 -0.49
CA SER A 149 4.20 -12.94 -1.69
C SER A 149 4.39 -14.44 -1.68
N GLU A 150 4.49 -15.09 -2.84
CA GLU A 150 4.76 -16.53 -2.92
C GLU A 150 6.14 -16.89 -2.33
N LYS A 151 7.10 -15.98 -2.46
CA LYS A 151 8.45 -16.06 -1.87
C LYS A 151 8.88 -14.68 -1.45
N ILE A 152 9.82 -14.55 -0.50
CA ILE A 152 10.42 -13.26 -0.18
C ILE A 152 11.12 -12.72 -1.43
N LYS A 153 10.75 -11.52 -1.82
CA LYS A 153 11.33 -10.84 -2.99
C LYS A 153 12.67 -10.20 -2.62
N PRO A 154 13.63 -10.18 -3.56
CA PRO A 154 14.81 -9.32 -3.43
C PRO A 154 14.41 -7.86 -3.27
N GLU A 155 15.08 -7.12 -2.39
CA GLU A 155 14.74 -5.74 -2.06
C GLU A 155 14.68 -4.82 -3.28
N LYS A 156 15.59 -5.01 -4.24
CA LYS A 156 15.61 -4.25 -5.51
C LYS A 156 14.34 -4.36 -6.37
N TRP A 157 13.44 -5.31 -6.05
CA TRP A 157 12.15 -5.47 -6.73
C TRP A 157 10.99 -4.84 -5.96
N LEU A 158 11.28 -4.16 -4.85
CA LEU A 158 10.29 -3.57 -3.97
C LEU A 158 10.20 -2.05 -4.10
N GLU A 159 10.94 -1.45 -5.03
CA GLU A 159 11.00 0.00 -5.23
C GLU A 159 9.61 0.64 -5.27
N ASN A 160 8.65 0.02 -5.99
CA ASN A 160 7.28 0.51 -6.07
C ASN A 160 6.55 0.53 -4.72
N TYR A 161 6.87 -0.37 -3.79
CA TYR A 161 6.29 -0.36 -2.45
C TYR A 161 6.84 0.83 -1.65
N PHE A 162 8.15 1.05 -1.70
CA PHE A 162 8.78 2.19 -1.03
C PHE A 162 8.34 3.54 -1.62
N VAL A 163 8.10 3.61 -2.93
CA VAL A 163 7.50 4.80 -3.58
C VAL A 163 6.07 5.03 -3.09
N GLN A 164 5.28 3.98 -2.95
CA GLN A 164 3.92 4.06 -2.40
C GLN A 164 3.93 4.50 -0.94
N GLU A 165 4.79 3.91 -0.11
CA GLU A 165 4.98 4.28 1.28
C GLU A 165 5.46 5.74 1.43
N MET A 166 6.36 6.20 0.54
CA MET A 166 6.83 7.58 0.51
C MET A 166 5.71 8.57 0.19
N PHE A 167 4.81 8.21 -0.73
CA PHE A 167 3.61 9.01 -0.98
C PHE A 167 2.78 9.15 0.29
N TYR A 168 2.50 8.06 1.00
CA TYR A 168 1.71 8.12 2.24
C TYR A 168 2.41 8.92 3.34
N ALA A 169 3.73 8.83 3.46
CA ALA A 169 4.51 9.65 4.38
C ALA A 169 4.38 11.15 4.06
N SER A 170 4.40 11.52 2.77
CA SER A 170 4.25 12.90 2.29
C SER A 170 2.82 13.42 2.52
N ALA A 171 1.81 12.64 2.14
CA ALA A 171 0.41 12.98 2.34
C ALA A 171 0.05 13.11 3.82
N TYR A 172 0.57 12.22 4.67
CA TYR A 172 0.37 12.30 6.11
C TYR A 172 0.98 13.57 6.71
N TYR A 173 2.20 13.92 6.29
CA TYR A 173 2.84 15.17 6.71
C TYR A 173 2.05 16.39 6.25
N GLU A 174 1.57 16.43 5.01
CA GLU A 174 0.76 17.52 4.47
C GLU A 174 -0.54 17.71 5.27
N LEU A 175 -1.20 16.62 5.66
CA LEU A 175 -2.47 16.64 6.37
C LEU A 175 -2.34 16.95 7.88
N THR A 176 -1.21 16.59 8.50
CA THR A 176 -1.08 16.63 9.97
C THR A 176 0.09 17.45 10.49
N GLY A 177 1.07 17.78 9.65
CA GLY A 177 2.35 18.38 10.06
C GLY A 177 3.31 17.40 10.75
N ILE A 178 2.93 16.10 10.89
CA ILE A 178 3.73 15.11 11.62
C ILE A 178 4.61 14.34 10.63
N SER A 179 5.93 14.40 10.85
CA SER A 179 6.90 13.71 9.98
C SER A 179 7.08 12.25 10.34
N VAL A 180 6.90 11.38 9.36
CA VAL A 180 7.22 9.95 9.46
C VAL A 180 8.72 9.73 9.38
N LYS A 181 9.27 8.82 10.20
CA LYS A 181 10.71 8.56 10.28
C LYS A 181 11.19 7.48 9.32
N LYS A 182 10.39 6.47 9.07
CA LYS A 182 10.77 5.31 8.26
C LYS A 182 9.61 4.72 7.46
N LEU A 183 9.95 3.98 6.42
CA LEU A 183 9.05 3.23 5.57
C LEU A 183 9.26 1.75 5.85
N ILE A 184 8.21 1.01 6.16
CA ILE A 184 8.27 -0.38 6.59
C ILE A 184 7.38 -1.25 5.69
N THR A 185 7.97 -2.21 5.01
CA THR A 185 7.19 -3.29 4.36
C THR A 185 7.32 -4.56 5.18
N ILE A 186 6.22 -5.11 5.69
CA ILE A 186 6.16 -6.43 6.33
C ILE A 186 5.64 -7.43 5.31
N MET A 187 6.51 -8.31 4.83
CA MET A 187 6.17 -9.31 3.82
C MET A 187 6.09 -10.69 4.42
N VAL A 188 4.98 -11.40 4.18
CA VAL A 188 4.76 -12.79 4.63
C VAL A 188 4.48 -13.71 3.44
N THR A 189 4.97 -14.95 3.52
CA THR A 189 4.78 -15.98 2.49
C THR A 189 3.83 -17.08 2.94
N PRO A 190 3.23 -17.84 2.00
CA PRO A 190 2.46 -19.05 2.31
C PRO A 190 3.26 -20.12 3.07
N GLY A 191 4.58 -20.08 3.01
CA GLY A 191 5.47 -20.97 3.79
C GLY A 191 5.76 -20.49 5.21
N GLY A 192 5.18 -19.35 5.63
CA GLY A 192 5.40 -18.76 6.97
C GLY A 192 6.69 -17.95 7.12
N GLU A 193 7.45 -17.76 6.02
CA GLU A 193 8.59 -16.86 6.06
C GLU A 193 8.13 -15.41 6.14
N VAL A 194 8.70 -14.62 7.05
CA VAL A 194 8.40 -13.20 7.21
C VAL A 194 9.67 -12.38 7.10
N LYS A 195 9.61 -11.30 6.36
CA LYS A 195 10.71 -10.33 6.25
C LYS A 195 10.20 -8.90 6.39
N VAL A 196 10.89 -8.13 7.22
CA VAL A 196 10.68 -6.69 7.36
C VAL A 196 11.75 -5.96 6.57
N PHE A 197 11.32 -5.02 5.74
CA PHE A 197 12.19 -4.08 5.04
C PHE A 197 12.00 -2.72 5.70
N ASP A 198 13.08 -2.14 6.23
CA ASP A 198 13.10 -0.82 6.90
C ASP A 198 13.91 0.16 6.04
N LYS A 199 13.30 1.26 5.63
CA LYS A 199 13.91 2.30 4.81
C LYS A 199 13.85 3.65 5.53
N ARG A 200 15.03 4.23 5.76
CA ARG A 200 15.19 5.51 6.46
C ARG A 200 15.60 6.64 5.51
N ASN A 201 16.35 6.32 4.45
CA ASN A 201 16.70 7.31 3.41
C ASN A 201 15.50 7.51 2.48
N LYS A 202 14.71 8.55 2.76
CA LYS A 202 13.50 8.88 2.01
C LYS A 202 13.77 9.75 0.77
N ASP A 203 14.94 10.38 0.69
CA ASP A 203 15.26 11.36 -0.36
C ASP A 203 15.26 10.74 -1.77
N ASP A 204 15.73 9.50 -1.88
CA ASP A 204 15.72 8.80 -3.15
C ASP A 204 14.31 8.41 -3.58
N TYR A 205 13.46 8.02 -2.62
CA TYR A 205 12.08 7.61 -2.91
C TYR A 205 11.16 8.79 -3.23
N ILE A 206 11.40 9.98 -2.66
CA ILE A 206 10.64 11.17 -3.07
C ILE A 206 11.00 11.59 -4.50
N LYS A 207 12.27 11.51 -4.90
CA LYS A 207 12.69 11.77 -6.29
C LYS A 207 12.06 10.79 -7.26
N LEU A 208 12.02 9.50 -6.89
CA LEU A 208 11.36 8.46 -7.67
C LEU A 208 9.85 8.69 -7.78
N LEU A 209 9.19 9.04 -6.67
CA LEU A 209 7.76 9.35 -6.65
C LEU A 209 7.44 10.50 -7.63
N VAL A 210 8.19 11.59 -7.57
CA VAL A 210 8.00 12.73 -8.48
C VAL A 210 8.21 12.32 -9.95
N ARG A 211 9.21 11.49 -10.24
CA ARG A 211 9.43 10.93 -11.59
C ARG A 211 8.25 10.09 -12.04
N TYR A 212 7.75 9.19 -11.18
CA TYR A 212 6.60 8.33 -11.47
C TYR A 212 5.35 9.14 -11.79
N ILE A 213 5.09 10.19 -11.02
CA ILE A 213 3.96 11.10 -11.27
C ILE A 213 4.10 11.78 -12.63
N LYS A 214 5.27 12.36 -12.93
CA LYS A 214 5.51 13.06 -14.21
C LYS A 214 5.31 12.16 -15.43
N GLU A 215 5.87 10.95 -15.39
CA GLU A 215 5.74 10.00 -16.49
C GLU A 215 4.30 9.47 -16.63
N PHE A 216 3.61 9.22 -15.50
CA PHE A 216 2.21 8.83 -15.50
C PHE A 216 1.31 9.92 -16.12
N VAL A 217 1.48 11.16 -15.70
CA VAL A 217 0.73 12.31 -16.22
C VAL A 217 1.00 12.50 -17.72
N HIS A 218 2.29 12.55 -18.12
CA HIS A 218 2.67 12.71 -19.52
C HIS A 218 2.04 11.66 -20.43
N HIS A 219 2.00 10.40 -19.99
CA HIS A 219 1.40 9.32 -20.78
C HIS A 219 -0.12 9.46 -20.91
N ASN A 220 -0.80 9.97 -19.87
CA ASN A 220 -2.26 10.04 -19.86
C ASN A 220 -2.81 11.37 -20.40
N THR A 221 -1.98 12.42 -20.50
CA THR A 221 -2.37 13.73 -21.07
C THR A 221 -1.81 13.96 -22.47
N GLY A 222 -0.69 13.33 -22.83
CA GLY A 222 -0.04 13.51 -24.14
C GLY A 222 -0.69 12.77 -25.31
N SER A 223 -1.83 12.08 -25.10
CA SER A 223 -2.59 11.40 -26.16
C SER A 223 -3.77 12.22 -26.71
N GLU A 224 -3.98 13.45 -26.24
CA GLU A 224 -5.09 14.31 -26.72
C GLU A 224 -4.66 15.30 -27.81
N ASP A 225 -3.38 15.43 -28.13
CA ASP A 225 -2.88 16.38 -29.18
C ASP A 225 -2.61 15.72 -30.53
N GLY A 226 -3.25 14.59 -30.83
CA GLY A 226 -3.00 13.83 -32.06
C GLY A 226 -4.25 13.22 -32.70
N GLU A 227 -5.29 14.04 -32.99
CA GLU A 227 -6.27 13.78 -34.04
C GLU A 227 -6.72 15.11 -34.68
#